data_7df2e199c9f9053c6e3fc42113fc3fbd
#
_entry.id   7df2e199c9f9053c6e3fc42113fc3fbd
#
_cell.length_a   1.000
_cell.length_b   1.000
_cell.length_c   1.000
_cell.angle_alpha   90.00
_cell.angle_beta   90.00
_cell.angle_gamma   90.00
#
_symmetry.space_group_name_H-M   'P 1'
#
loop_
_entity.id
_entity.type
_entity.pdbx_description
1 polymer ?
#
loop_
_entity_poly.entity_id
_entity_poly.type
_entity_poly.pdbx_seq_one_letter_code
_entity_poly.pdbx_strand_id
1 'polypeptide(L)'
;MTTTTTAADFRHALRVRATSAAVREAVTTEQGVSGWWFPTTAVGVDRLHVRMGDSGLELRVRAEGDDVVWDVLDCPVEPDWVGTRVRFAARPDGEGGTALAFTHHGLAALPCLEVCTAGWSWYLPSLASYAETGAGAPGPRPR
;
A
#
# COMPACT_ATOMS: atom_id res chain seq x y z
N MET A 1 23.25 -4.09 -18.06
CA MET A 1 22.68 -3.86 -17.80
C MET A 1 21.90 -3.90 -17.17
N THR A 2 21.57 -4.06 -16.81
CA THR A 2 20.90 -4.11 -16.16
C THR A 2 19.91 -3.55 -15.61
N THR A 3 19.47 -3.18 -14.93
CA THR A 3 18.51 -2.49 -14.38
C THR A 3 17.12 -2.72 -14.81
N THR A 4 16.80 -3.78 -15.20
CA THR A 4 15.51 -4.13 -15.67
C THR A 4 14.46 -4.21 -14.60
N THR A 5 14.85 -4.36 -13.32
CA THR A 5 13.87 -4.39 -12.25
C THR A 5 13.05 -3.12 -12.19
N THR A 6 13.63 -1.99 -12.53
CA THR A 6 12.92 -0.73 -12.49
C THR A 6 11.77 -0.67 -13.47
N ALA A 7 11.94 -1.31 -14.64
CA ALA A 7 10.89 -1.30 -15.66
C ALA A 7 9.69 -2.16 -15.29
N ALA A 8 9.85 -3.09 -14.35
CA ALA A 8 8.76 -3.97 -13.92
C ALA A 8 8.01 -3.43 -12.71
N ASP A 9 8.37 -2.27 -12.19
CA ASP A 9 7.77 -1.72 -10.98
C ASP A 9 6.85 -0.55 -11.29
N PHE A 10 5.74 -0.48 -10.57
CA PHE A 10 4.88 0.70 -10.56
C PHE A 10 5.34 1.60 -9.42
N ARG A 11 5.58 2.87 -9.70
CA ARG A 11 6.04 3.86 -8.71
C ARG A 11 5.12 5.06 -8.68
N HIS A 12 4.92 5.60 -7.49
CA HIS A 12 4.13 6.80 -7.30
C HIS A 12 4.66 7.56 -6.09
N ALA A 13 4.84 8.86 -6.24
CA ALA A 13 5.33 9.70 -5.14
C ALA A 13 4.27 10.72 -4.79
N LEU A 14 4.08 10.95 -3.50
CA LEU A 14 3.13 11.95 -3.04
C LEU A 14 3.60 12.55 -1.71
N ARG A 15 3.09 13.73 -1.42
CA ARG A 15 3.37 14.41 -0.17
C ARG A 15 2.19 14.24 0.77
N VAL A 16 2.50 13.90 2.02
CA VAL A 16 1.49 13.69 3.06
C VAL A 16 1.75 14.71 4.17
N ARG A 17 0.73 15.45 4.55
CA ARG A 17 0.85 16.45 5.61
C ARG A 17 0.63 15.83 6.98
N ALA A 18 1.43 14.81 7.27
CA ALA A 18 1.41 14.11 8.54
C ALA A 18 2.81 13.57 8.77
N THR A 19 3.10 13.16 10.00
CA THR A 19 4.42 12.63 10.33
C THR A 19 4.66 11.30 9.66
N SER A 20 5.94 10.95 9.48
CA SER A 20 6.28 9.64 8.93
C SER A 20 5.79 8.51 9.83
N ALA A 21 5.74 8.73 11.15
CA ALA A 21 5.18 7.75 12.08
C ALA A 21 3.70 7.51 11.81
N ALA A 22 2.93 8.56 11.54
CA ALA A 22 1.51 8.43 11.22
C ALA A 22 1.30 7.66 9.91
N VAL A 23 2.15 7.91 8.91
CA VAL A 23 2.07 7.19 7.65
C VAL A 23 2.40 5.70 7.87
N ARG A 24 3.44 5.40 8.65
CA ARG A 24 3.80 4.01 8.92
C ARG A 24 2.68 3.29 9.67
N GLU A 25 2.06 3.94 10.62
CA GLU A 25 0.93 3.33 11.35
C GLU A 25 -0.21 3.00 10.39
N ALA A 26 -0.48 3.88 9.44
CA ALA A 26 -1.57 3.70 8.49
C ALA A 26 -1.39 2.47 7.61
N VAL A 27 -0.17 1.97 7.45
CA VAL A 27 0.12 0.84 6.56
C VAL A 27 0.56 -0.41 7.31
N THR A 28 0.60 -0.37 8.63
CA THR A 28 1.06 -1.53 9.43
C THR A 28 0.00 -2.05 10.40
N THR A 29 -1.12 -1.35 10.58
CA THR A 29 -2.14 -1.76 11.56
C THR A 29 -3.46 -2.08 10.88
N GLU A 30 -4.26 -2.93 11.51
CA GLU A 30 -5.57 -3.24 10.96
C GLU A 30 -6.47 -2.00 10.93
N GLN A 31 -6.39 -1.16 11.94
CA GLN A 31 -7.17 0.07 11.98
C GLN A 31 -6.75 1.02 10.88
N GLY A 32 -5.44 1.16 10.68
CA GLY A 32 -4.91 2.05 9.65
C GLY A 32 -5.33 1.61 8.25
N VAL A 33 -5.02 0.38 7.89
CA VAL A 33 -5.32 -0.12 6.55
C VAL A 33 -6.83 -0.12 6.29
N SER A 34 -7.64 -0.46 7.29
CA SER A 34 -9.10 -0.40 7.17
C SER A 34 -9.60 1.02 6.92
N GLY A 35 -8.88 2.02 7.40
CA GLY A 35 -9.29 3.43 7.30
C GLY A 35 -9.07 4.04 5.93
N TRP A 36 -8.22 3.47 5.09
CA TRP A 36 -7.96 4.07 3.79
C TRP A 36 -8.03 3.07 2.62
N TRP A 37 -7.99 1.78 2.88
CA TRP A 37 -7.97 0.78 1.81
C TRP A 37 -9.21 -0.12 1.87
N PHE A 38 -9.13 -1.26 2.54
CA PHE A 38 -10.25 -2.21 2.66
C PHE A 38 -10.33 -2.71 4.10
N PRO A 39 -11.47 -3.26 4.51
CA PRO A 39 -11.59 -3.84 5.85
C PRO A 39 -10.48 -4.85 6.08
N THR A 40 -9.77 -4.71 7.18
CA THR A 40 -8.54 -5.46 7.45
C THR A 40 -8.56 -5.99 8.86
N THR A 41 -8.06 -7.20 9.05
CA THR A 41 -7.91 -7.82 10.35
C THR A 41 -6.46 -8.25 10.52
N ALA A 42 -5.86 -7.93 11.67
CA ALA A 42 -4.51 -8.38 11.96
C ALA A 42 -4.55 -9.86 12.35
N VAL A 43 -3.57 -10.62 11.84
CA VAL A 43 -3.45 -12.05 12.13
C VAL A 43 -2.03 -12.28 12.63
N GLY A 44 -1.90 -12.62 13.90
CA GLY A 44 -0.58 -12.75 14.51
C GLY A 44 0.12 -11.42 14.60
N VAL A 45 1.46 -11.43 14.54
CA VAL A 45 2.26 -10.23 14.75
C VAL A 45 2.67 -9.53 13.46
N ASP A 46 2.58 -10.20 12.32
CA ASP A 46 3.12 -9.66 11.07
C ASP A 46 2.22 -9.88 9.86
N ARG A 47 0.99 -10.30 10.06
CA ARG A 47 0.08 -10.55 8.94
C ARG A 47 -1.17 -9.71 8.99
N LEU A 48 -1.64 -9.35 7.80
CA LEU A 48 -2.93 -8.67 7.63
C LEU A 48 -3.77 -9.48 6.65
N HIS A 49 -5.02 -9.69 7.03
CA HIS A 49 -6.03 -10.26 6.16
C HIS A 49 -6.90 -9.10 5.68
N VAL A 50 -6.88 -8.83 4.38
CA VAL A 50 -7.58 -7.70 3.78
C VAL A 50 -8.77 -8.23 3.01
N ARG A 51 -9.95 -7.74 3.34
CA ARG A 51 -11.17 -8.24 2.73
C ARG A 51 -11.56 -7.40 1.52
N MET A 52 -11.52 -8.02 0.35
CA MET A 52 -11.89 -7.39 -0.91
C MET A 52 -13.14 -8.08 -1.45
N GLY A 53 -14.33 -7.53 -1.15
CA GLY A 53 -15.58 -8.15 -1.50
C GLY A 53 -15.72 -9.50 -0.78
N ASP A 54 -15.89 -10.58 -1.53
CA ASP A 54 -16.02 -11.92 -0.97
C ASP A 54 -14.68 -12.63 -0.84
N SER A 55 -13.59 -11.96 -1.19
CA SER A 55 -12.26 -12.57 -1.20
C SER A 55 -11.36 -11.93 -0.16
N GLY A 56 -10.30 -12.66 0.20
CA GLY A 56 -9.32 -12.18 1.16
C GLY A 56 -7.94 -12.11 0.53
N LEU A 57 -7.26 -11.00 0.79
CA LEU A 57 -5.86 -10.82 0.42
C LEU A 57 -5.05 -11.03 1.68
N GLU A 58 -3.99 -11.86 1.58
CA GLU A 58 -3.11 -12.11 2.72
C GLU A 58 -1.79 -11.39 2.50
N LEU A 59 -1.41 -10.58 3.46
CA LEU A 59 -0.16 -9.82 3.41
C LEU A 59 0.72 -10.19 4.60
N ARG A 60 2.03 -10.21 4.36
CA ARG A 60 3.00 -10.15 5.44
C ARG A 60 3.55 -8.75 5.49
N VAL A 61 3.53 -8.14 6.66
CA VAL A 61 4.04 -6.79 6.88
C VAL A 61 5.40 -6.90 7.55
N ARG A 62 6.41 -6.25 6.96
CA ARG A 62 7.75 -6.26 7.54
C ARG A 62 8.42 -4.92 7.35
N ALA A 63 9.44 -4.66 8.15
CA ALA A 63 10.23 -3.45 8.04
C ALA A 63 11.53 -3.76 7.29
N GLU A 64 11.92 -2.86 6.39
CA GLU A 64 13.24 -2.87 5.77
C GLU A 64 13.86 -1.51 6.01
N GLY A 65 14.69 -1.40 7.03
CA GLY A 65 15.16 -0.11 7.48
C GLY A 65 13.97 0.71 7.95
N ASP A 66 13.79 1.90 7.38
CA ASP A 66 12.66 2.76 7.71
C ASP A 66 11.45 2.53 6.78
N ASP A 67 11.57 1.63 5.84
CA ASP A 67 10.49 1.33 4.90
C ASP A 67 9.58 0.25 5.46
N VAL A 68 8.32 0.28 5.04
CA VAL A 68 7.36 -0.78 5.30
C VAL A 68 7.15 -1.55 4.01
N VAL A 69 7.23 -2.86 4.09
CA VAL A 69 7.04 -3.72 2.91
C VAL A 69 5.92 -4.71 3.20
N TRP A 70 5.00 -4.83 2.24
CA TRP A 70 3.97 -5.84 2.25
C TRP A 70 4.35 -6.91 1.24
N ASP A 71 4.53 -8.15 1.68
CA ASP A 71 4.67 -9.28 0.76
C ASP A 71 3.27 -9.85 0.51
N VAL A 72 2.88 -9.96 -0.75
CA VAL A 72 1.57 -10.51 -1.10
C VAL A 72 1.68 -12.03 -1.08
N LEU A 73 1.00 -12.65 -0.10
CA LEU A 73 1.06 -14.10 0.11
C LEU A 73 -0.06 -14.83 -0.62
N ASP A 74 -1.24 -14.20 -0.72
CA ASP A 74 -2.38 -14.77 -1.41
C ASP A 74 -3.29 -13.65 -1.86
N CYS A 75 -3.86 -13.76 -3.05
CA CYS A 75 -4.75 -12.75 -3.60
C CYS A 75 -5.72 -13.40 -4.59
N PRO A 76 -6.84 -13.97 -4.13
CA PRO A 76 -7.79 -14.63 -5.04
C PRO A 76 -8.40 -13.71 -6.08
N VAL A 77 -8.58 -12.42 -5.77
CA VAL A 77 -9.16 -11.45 -6.72
C VAL A 77 -8.20 -11.16 -7.87
N GLU A 78 -6.90 -11.23 -7.59
CA GLU A 78 -5.86 -10.95 -8.58
C GLU A 78 -4.69 -11.89 -8.33
N PRO A 79 -4.79 -13.16 -8.77
CA PRO A 79 -3.77 -14.16 -8.44
C PRO A 79 -2.36 -13.79 -8.88
N ASP A 80 -2.23 -12.93 -9.89
CA ASP A 80 -0.91 -12.51 -10.37
C ASP A 80 -0.16 -11.64 -9.36
N TRP A 81 -0.86 -11.11 -8.35
CA TRP A 81 -0.22 -10.33 -7.30
C TRP A 81 0.62 -11.21 -6.36
N VAL A 82 0.34 -12.51 -6.29
CA VAL A 82 1.07 -13.39 -5.38
C VAL A 82 2.56 -13.37 -5.75
N GLY A 83 3.39 -13.11 -4.75
CA GLY A 83 4.82 -12.99 -4.96
C GLY A 83 5.30 -11.57 -5.26
N THR A 84 4.38 -10.63 -5.50
CA THR A 84 4.78 -9.22 -5.63
C THR A 84 4.93 -8.59 -4.26
N ARG A 85 5.49 -7.38 -4.22
CA ARG A 85 5.73 -6.65 -2.98
C ARG A 85 5.34 -5.20 -3.13
N VAL A 86 4.77 -4.66 -2.06
CA VAL A 86 4.40 -3.24 -2.00
C VAL A 86 5.31 -2.58 -0.98
N ARG A 87 5.96 -1.48 -1.36
CA ARG A 87 6.87 -0.76 -0.48
C ARG A 87 6.38 0.65 -0.23
N PHE A 88 6.39 1.04 1.04
CA PHE A 88 6.07 2.40 1.47
C PHE A 88 7.34 2.99 2.08
N ALA A 89 7.96 3.92 1.38
CA ALA A 89 9.15 4.62 1.87
C ALA A 89 8.73 6.01 2.33
N ALA A 90 8.54 6.17 3.63
CA ALA A 90 8.08 7.42 4.22
C ALA A 90 9.27 8.15 4.85
N ARG A 91 9.56 9.34 4.35
CA ARG A 91 10.68 10.16 4.83
C ARG A 91 10.17 11.54 5.21
N PRO A 92 10.70 12.14 6.29
CA PRO A 92 10.36 13.52 6.62
C PRO A 92 10.70 14.42 5.43
N ASP A 93 9.81 15.38 5.14
CA ASP A 93 10.04 16.29 4.02
C ASP A 93 10.77 17.58 4.44
N GLY A 94 11.12 17.70 5.70
CA GLY A 94 11.78 18.89 6.24
C GLY A 94 10.83 20.01 6.63
N GLU A 95 9.53 19.83 6.44
CA GLU A 95 8.52 20.85 6.73
C GLU A 95 7.38 20.32 7.60
N GLY A 96 7.66 19.29 8.38
CA GLY A 96 6.66 18.71 9.27
C GLY A 96 5.78 17.65 8.64
N GLY A 97 5.96 17.38 7.35
CA GLY A 97 5.21 16.37 6.63
C GLY A 97 6.09 15.21 6.20
N THR A 98 5.59 14.44 5.26
CA THR A 98 6.24 13.23 4.78
C THR A 98 6.27 13.22 3.25
N ALA A 99 7.43 12.91 2.70
CA ALA A 99 7.56 12.54 1.30
C ALA A 99 7.40 11.01 1.26
N LEU A 100 6.33 10.54 0.62
CA LEU A 100 6.04 9.12 0.52
C LEU A 100 6.36 8.65 -0.89
N ALA A 101 7.25 7.67 -0.98
CA ALA A 101 7.53 7.00 -2.23
C ALA A 101 6.91 5.60 -2.16
N PHE A 102 5.94 5.36 -3.01
CA PHE A 102 5.23 4.10 -3.10
C PHE A 102 5.74 3.30 -4.29
N THR A 103 5.96 2.01 -4.09
CA THR A 103 6.36 1.11 -5.18
C THR A 103 5.62 -0.21 -5.06
N HIS A 104 5.01 -0.65 -6.15
CA HIS A 104 4.49 -2.02 -6.21
C HIS A 104 5.42 -2.79 -7.13
N HIS A 105 6.34 -3.53 -6.54
CA HIS A 105 7.36 -4.27 -7.26
C HIS A 105 6.73 -5.41 -8.06
N GLY A 106 7.03 -5.43 -9.35
CA GLY A 106 6.52 -6.47 -10.25
C GLY A 106 5.20 -6.14 -10.91
N LEU A 107 4.50 -5.08 -10.48
CA LEU A 107 3.17 -4.77 -11.01
C LEU A 107 3.19 -4.42 -12.49
N ALA A 108 4.21 -3.71 -12.95
CA ALA A 108 4.26 -3.26 -14.33
C ALA A 108 4.35 -4.41 -15.35
N ALA A 109 4.72 -5.60 -14.90
CA ALA A 109 4.79 -6.78 -15.76
C ALA A 109 3.49 -7.58 -15.79
N LEU A 110 2.47 -7.17 -15.03
CA LEU A 110 1.25 -7.95 -14.89
C LEU A 110 0.15 -7.48 -15.85
N PRO A 111 -0.73 -8.40 -16.27
CA PRO A 111 -1.85 -8.03 -17.13
C PRO A 111 -2.81 -7.04 -16.51
N CYS A 112 -2.85 -6.98 -15.18
CA CYS A 112 -3.77 -6.09 -14.47
C CYS A 112 -3.26 -4.64 -14.36
N LEU A 113 -2.14 -4.30 -14.98
CA LEU A 113 -1.48 -3.02 -14.74
C LEU A 113 -2.41 -1.82 -14.80
N GLU A 114 -3.28 -1.72 -15.81
CA GLU A 114 -4.19 -0.58 -15.94
C GLU A 114 -5.17 -0.50 -14.77
N VAL A 115 -5.81 -1.60 -14.44
CA VAL A 115 -6.81 -1.65 -13.37
C VAL A 115 -6.14 -1.42 -12.02
N CYS A 116 -4.99 -2.04 -11.79
CA CYS A 116 -4.29 -1.92 -10.52
C CYS A 116 -3.71 -0.52 -10.33
N THR A 117 -3.21 0.08 -11.42
CA THR A 117 -2.71 1.46 -11.37
C THR A 117 -3.84 2.43 -11.04
N ALA A 118 -5.01 2.25 -11.65
CA ALA A 118 -6.17 3.08 -11.34
C ALA A 118 -6.58 2.92 -9.89
N GLY A 119 -6.51 1.69 -9.35
CA GLY A 119 -6.78 1.44 -7.94
C GLY A 119 -5.81 2.20 -7.04
N TRP A 120 -4.51 2.07 -7.28
CA TRP A 120 -3.52 2.78 -6.48
C TRP A 120 -3.67 4.29 -6.58
N SER A 121 -3.99 4.81 -7.77
CA SER A 121 -4.20 6.24 -7.97
C SER A 121 -5.38 6.76 -7.15
N TRP A 122 -6.37 5.91 -6.87
CA TRP A 122 -7.49 6.25 -6.01
C TRP A 122 -7.09 6.13 -4.53
N TYR A 123 -6.46 5.02 -4.16
CA TYR A 123 -6.24 4.71 -2.75
C TYR A 123 -5.05 5.42 -2.11
N LEU A 124 -4.04 5.84 -2.88
CA LEU A 124 -2.92 6.57 -2.30
C LEU A 124 -3.34 7.95 -1.77
N PRO A 125 -4.19 8.72 -2.46
CA PRO A 125 -4.75 9.93 -1.84
C PRO A 125 -5.61 9.64 -0.61
N SER A 126 -6.29 8.48 -0.59
CA SER A 126 -7.05 8.04 0.57
C SER A 126 -6.14 7.79 1.77
N LEU A 127 -4.97 7.16 1.54
CA LEU A 127 -3.96 6.99 2.57
C LEU A 127 -3.49 8.33 3.12
N ALA A 128 -3.20 9.28 2.23
CA ALA A 128 -2.76 10.60 2.65
C ALA A 128 -3.82 11.28 3.51
N SER A 129 -5.08 11.24 3.08
CA SER A 129 -6.19 11.84 3.84
C SER A 129 -6.34 11.18 5.21
N TYR A 130 -6.23 9.86 5.27
CA TYR A 130 -6.32 9.15 6.55
C TYR A 130 -5.20 9.57 7.49
N ALA A 131 -3.97 9.64 6.99
CA ALA A 131 -2.83 10.04 7.82
C ALA A 131 -2.95 11.49 8.30
N GLU A 132 -3.53 12.35 7.47
CA GLU A 132 -3.66 13.78 7.78
C GLU A 132 -4.83 14.09 8.70
N THR A 133 -5.94 13.38 8.56
CA THR A 133 -7.19 13.75 9.23
C THR A 133 -7.81 12.62 10.05
N GLY A 134 -7.33 11.39 9.90
CA GLY A 134 -7.95 10.23 10.53
C GLY A 134 -9.08 9.64 9.70
N ALA A 135 -9.37 10.20 8.53
CA ALA A 135 -10.44 9.71 7.67
C ALA A 135 -9.98 9.62 6.23
N GLY A 136 -10.00 8.41 5.69
CA GLY A 136 -9.73 8.15 4.28
C GLY A 136 -11.02 7.85 3.54
N ALA A 137 -10.87 7.27 2.33
CA ALA A 137 -12.00 6.82 1.52
C ALA A 137 -11.80 5.34 1.20
N PRO A 138 -12.04 4.46 2.18
CA PRO A 138 -11.76 3.03 1.99
C PRO A 138 -12.71 2.41 0.96
N GLY A 139 -12.24 1.28 0.39
CA GLY A 139 -12.96 0.59 -0.65
C GLY A 139 -14.19 -0.15 -0.17
N PRO A 140 -14.96 -0.65 -1.15
CA PRO A 140 -14.69 -0.50 -2.57
C PRO A 140 -14.91 0.93 -3.05
N ARG A 141 -14.08 1.35 -4.02
CA ARG A 141 -14.20 2.71 -4.56
C ARG A 141 -15.47 2.84 -5.40
N PRO A 142 -16.03 4.05 -5.48
CA PRO A 142 -17.23 4.28 -6.31
C PRO A 142 -16.94 3.98 -7.77
N ARG A 143 -17.95 3.59 -8.50
CA ARG A 143 -17.85 3.32 -9.92
C ARG A 143 -18.23 4.54 -10.74
#